data_c922190e0ed2cfb18b2940d411c7ded1
#
_entry.id   c922190e0ed2cfb18b2940d411c7ded1
#
_cell.length_a   1.000
_cell.length_b   1.000
_cell.length_c   1.000
_cell.angle_alpha   90.00
_cell.angle_beta   90.00
_cell.angle_gamma   90.00
#
_symmetry.space_group_name_H-M   'P 1'
#
loop_
_entity.id
_entity.type
_entity.pdbx_description
1 polymer ?
#
loop_
_entity_poly.entity_id
_entity_poly.type
_entity_poly.pdbx_seq_one_letter_code
_entity_poly.pdbx_strand_id
1 'polypeptide(L)'
;VNGQDDIIWYTAAKRADGTYKITVKASDHKNSTGEYNVHLYYIQNNGKLVGVGGTTVQVSKTSYPTPYFSQRDGRWAGRTYGGYTFAATGCVPTTVAMAISGTTGQTVLPTTVADYLYHSTNEFNKRSYGTTSRGIVLAAQHWGLKTDVLGSTAAVREALAMGHHVLGAVGTSVFANYPVTHELVMKGYN
;
A
#
# COMPACT_ATOMS: atom_id res chain seq x y z
N VAL A 1 15.78 17.59 6.73
CA VAL A 1 15.02 18.81 6.53
C VAL A 1 15.79 19.96 7.14
N ASN A 2 16.26 20.89 6.34
CA ASN A 2 17.28 21.85 6.73
C ASN A 2 16.72 23.26 6.99
N GLY A 3 15.55 23.37 7.59
CA GLY A 3 14.95 24.66 7.94
C GLY A 3 13.96 24.52 9.08
N GLN A 4 13.64 25.64 9.74
CA GLN A 4 12.60 25.66 10.77
C GLN A 4 11.22 26.04 10.20
N ASP A 5 11.09 26.06 8.89
CA ASP A 5 9.88 26.46 8.16
C ASP A 5 8.84 25.33 8.02
N ASP A 6 9.17 24.13 8.48
CA ASP A 6 8.29 22.94 8.50
C ASP A 6 8.02 22.40 9.93
N ILE A 7 8.24 23.22 10.96
CA ILE A 7 7.93 22.85 12.34
C ILE A 7 6.42 22.71 12.49
N ILE A 8 5.97 21.54 12.93
CA ILE A 8 4.57 21.26 13.24
C ILE A 8 4.46 20.83 14.70
N TRP A 9 3.53 21.45 15.41
CA TRP A 9 3.23 21.13 16.79
C TRP A 9 2.10 20.11 16.89
N TYR A 10 2.34 19.07 17.65
CA TYR A 10 1.38 18.01 17.89
C TYR A 10 1.10 17.86 19.39
N THR A 11 -0.15 17.59 19.74
CA THR A 11 -0.51 17.26 21.12
C THR A 11 -0.58 15.74 21.27
N ALA A 12 0.25 15.21 22.15
CA ALA A 12 0.27 13.78 22.42
C ALA A 12 -0.90 13.36 23.32
N ALA A 13 -1.60 12.30 22.97
CA ALA A 13 -2.68 11.73 23.78
C ALA A 13 -2.13 10.78 24.83
N LYS A 14 -2.55 10.96 26.10
CA LYS A 14 -2.23 10.05 27.20
C LYS A 14 -3.06 8.79 27.08
N ARG A 15 -2.42 7.63 27.21
CA ARG A 15 -3.04 6.31 27.23
C ARG A 15 -3.35 5.86 28.67
N ALA A 16 -4.17 4.81 28.77
CA ALA A 16 -4.53 4.21 30.07
C ALA A 16 -3.32 3.60 30.81
N ASP A 17 -2.29 3.18 30.08
CA ASP A 17 -1.03 2.65 30.60
C ASP A 17 -0.06 3.75 31.07
N GLY A 18 -0.47 5.00 31.03
CA GLY A 18 0.34 6.16 31.40
C GLY A 18 1.29 6.66 30.32
N THR A 19 1.43 5.96 29.20
CA THR A 19 2.25 6.39 28.05
C THR A 19 1.54 7.46 27.22
N TYR A 20 2.31 8.18 26.41
CA TYR A 20 1.78 9.16 25.46
C TYR A 20 2.00 8.69 24.04
N LYS A 21 1.00 8.81 23.20
CA LYS A 21 1.09 8.47 21.78
C LYS A 21 0.75 9.65 20.91
N ILE A 22 1.52 9.79 19.85
CA ILE A 22 1.21 10.66 18.73
C ILE A 22 1.39 9.89 17.43
N THR A 23 0.59 10.21 16.44
CA THR A 23 0.77 9.75 15.08
C THR A 23 1.08 10.97 14.23
N VAL A 24 2.27 10.98 13.65
CA VAL A 24 2.72 12.01 12.72
C VAL A 24 2.54 11.48 11.32
N LYS A 25 1.85 12.22 10.47
CA LYS A 25 1.67 11.85 9.07
C LYS A 25 2.78 12.47 8.23
N ALA A 26 3.36 11.70 7.33
CA ALA A 26 4.38 12.20 6.41
C ALA A 26 3.84 13.34 5.51
N SER A 27 2.52 13.31 5.18
CA SER A 27 1.83 14.36 4.41
C SER A 27 1.89 15.73 5.08
N ASP A 28 1.87 15.78 6.42
CA ASP A 28 1.97 17.03 7.17
C ASP A 28 3.34 17.70 6.97
N HIS A 29 4.35 16.89 6.63
CA HIS A 29 5.72 17.29 6.34
C HIS A 29 6.07 17.19 4.84
N LYS A 30 5.12 17.47 3.94
CA LYS A 30 5.30 17.45 2.48
C LYS A 30 5.82 16.12 1.92
N ASN A 31 5.56 15.00 2.64
CA ASN A 31 6.09 13.67 2.34
C ASN A 31 7.62 13.61 2.20
N SER A 32 8.33 14.48 2.89
CA SER A 32 9.78 14.51 2.89
C SER A 32 10.36 13.23 3.52
N THR A 33 11.50 12.81 3.02
CA THR A 33 12.30 11.72 3.60
C THR A 33 13.58 12.27 4.21
N GLY A 34 14.20 11.52 5.09
CA GLY A 34 15.42 11.92 5.76
C GLY A 34 15.29 11.86 7.28
N GLU A 35 16.17 12.56 7.96
CA GLU A 35 16.18 12.63 9.41
C GLU A 35 15.19 13.68 9.90
N TYR A 36 14.29 13.27 10.78
CA TYR A 36 13.33 14.13 11.47
C TYR A 36 13.76 14.32 12.91
N ASN A 37 13.95 15.56 13.31
CA ASN A 37 14.21 15.92 14.70
C ASN A 37 12.86 16.06 15.45
N VAL A 38 12.71 15.28 16.51
CA VAL A 38 11.51 15.29 17.36
C VAL A 38 11.90 15.86 18.72
N HIS A 39 11.24 16.93 19.12
CA HIS A 39 11.43 17.57 20.41
C HIS A 39 10.17 17.41 21.25
N LEU A 40 10.33 17.01 22.51
CA LEU A 40 9.24 16.86 23.47
C LEU A 40 9.26 18.02 24.46
N TYR A 41 8.10 18.65 24.61
CA TYR A 41 7.89 19.74 25.58
C TYR A 41 6.74 19.41 26.51
N TYR A 42 6.90 19.82 27.77
CA TYR A 42 5.83 19.90 28.73
C TYR A 42 5.28 21.31 28.78
N ILE A 43 3.95 21.46 28.78
CA ILE A 43 3.28 22.76 28.91
C ILE A 43 2.90 22.93 30.38
N GLN A 44 3.48 23.91 31.04
CA GLN A 44 3.15 24.26 32.43
C GLN A 44 1.77 24.95 32.50
N ASN A 45 1.17 24.99 33.70
CA ASN A 45 -0.14 25.63 33.91
C ASN A 45 -0.17 27.11 33.51
N ASN A 46 0.98 27.78 33.50
CA ASN A 46 1.13 29.19 33.06
C ASN A 46 1.35 29.30 31.53
N GLY A 47 1.26 28.20 30.79
CA GLY A 47 1.46 28.17 29.34
C GLY A 47 2.93 28.10 28.91
N LYS A 48 3.89 28.12 29.84
CA LYS A 48 5.32 28.03 29.49
C LYS A 48 5.70 26.64 29.02
N LEU A 49 6.45 26.60 27.90
CA LEU A 49 7.02 25.36 27.35
C LEU A 49 8.34 25.04 28.07
N VAL A 50 8.47 23.79 28.51
CA VAL A 50 9.71 23.25 29.08
C VAL A 50 10.13 22.04 28.27
N GLY A 51 11.32 22.11 27.65
CA GLY A 51 11.89 20.98 26.94
C GLY A 51 12.21 19.83 27.89
N VAL A 52 11.72 18.64 27.57
CA VAL A 52 11.94 17.43 28.40
C VAL A 52 12.76 16.37 27.68
N GLY A 53 12.95 16.49 26.38
CA GLY A 53 13.79 15.58 25.61
C GLY A 53 13.63 15.75 24.12
N GLY A 54 14.41 14.97 23.37
CA GLY A 54 14.36 14.93 21.92
C GLY A 54 14.95 13.63 21.41
N THR A 55 14.60 13.31 20.18
CA THR A 55 15.15 12.16 19.43
C THR A 55 15.12 12.48 17.94
N THR A 56 15.79 11.63 17.18
CA THR A 56 15.69 11.67 15.72
C THR A 56 15.00 10.42 15.21
N VAL A 57 14.22 10.58 14.14
CA VAL A 57 13.57 9.48 13.44
C VAL A 57 13.97 9.54 11.97
N GLN A 58 14.57 8.46 11.48
CA GLN A 58 14.89 8.34 10.06
C GLN A 58 13.64 7.90 9.30
N VAL A 59 13.13 8.79 8.45
CA VAL A 59 12.03 8.48 7.53
C VAL A 59 12.64 8.14 6.18
N SER A 60 12.52 6.91 5.77
CA SER A 60 12.97 6.42 4.48
C SER A 60 11.78 6.00 3.63
N LYS A 61 11.81 6.38 2.36
CA LYS A 61 10.91 5.82 1.36
C LYS A 61 11.51 4.49 0.91
N THR A 62 11.10 3.40 1.54
CA THR A 62 11.51 2.07 1.08
C THR A 62 10.62 1.69 -0.10
N SER A 63 11.06 2.01 -1.30
CA SER A 63 10.42 1.52 -2.51
C SER A 63 11.45 0.78 -3.35
N TYR A 64 11.16 -0.46 -3.64
CA TYR A 64 11.90 -1.23 -4.62
C TYR A 64 11.33 -0.95 -6.02
N PRO A 65 12.10 -1.17 -7.11
CA PRO A 65 11.56 -1.10 -8.44
C PRO A 65 10.36 -2.05 -8.60
N THR A 66 9.19 -1.52 -8.90
CA THR A 66 8.01 -2.34 -9.15
C THR A 66 8.14 -2.98 -10.52
N PRO A 67 8.21 -4.31 -10.63
CA PRO A 67 8.28 -4.97 -11.92
C PRO A 67 6.99 -4.74 -12.70
N TYR A 68 7.08 -4.76 -14.01
CA TYR A 68 5.90 -4.81 -14.86
C TYR A 68 5.61 -6.23 -15.29
N PHE A 69 4.40 -6.70 -14.97
CA PHE A 69 3.87 -7.98 -15.43
C PHE A 69 2.57 -7.75 -16.23
N SER A 70 2.36 -8.56 -17.26
CA SER A 70 1.10 -8.59 -17.99
C SER A 70 0.44 -9.95 -17.79
N GLN A 71 -0.86 -9.98 -17.51
CA GLN A 71 -1.62 -11.23 -17.48
C GLN A 71 -1.63 -11.96 -18.84
N ARG A 72 -1.32 -11.25 -19.91
CA ARG A 72 -1.25 -11.76 -21.30
C ARG A 72 0.15 -12.19 -21.73
N ASP A 73 1.11 -12.20 -20.81
CA ASP A 73 2.47 -12.67 -21.11
C ASP A 73 2.46 -14.16 -21.48
N GLY A 74 3.09 -14.50 -22.61
CA GLY A 74 3.11 -15.85 -23.16
C GLY A 74 3.62 -16.92 -22.21
N ARG A 75 4.40 -16.55 -21.19
CA ARG A 75 4.90 -17.47 -20.16
C ARG A 75 3.81 -18.09 -19.30
N TRP A 76 2.66 -17.42 -19.17
CA TRP A 76 1.57 -17.89 -18.28
C TRP A 76 0.15 -17.62 -18.80
N ALA A 77 -0.03 -16.85 -19.87
CA ALA A 77 -1.35 -16.48 -20.40
C ALA A 77 -2.30 -17.66 -20.64
N GLY A 78 -1.74 -18.79 -21.09
CA GLY A 78 -2.48 -20.02 -21.38
C GLY A 78 -2.75 -20.92 -20.16
N ARG A 79 -2.17 -20.64 -18.97
CA ARG A 79 -2.48 -21.44 -17.76
C ARG A 79 -3.95 -21.33 -17.41
N THR A 80 -4.54 -22.41 -16.93
CA THR A 80 -5.96 -22.46 -16.59
C THR A 80 -6.17 -22.62 -15.10
N TYR A 81 -7.19 -21.92 -14.59
CA TYR A 81 -7.66 -21.99 -13.21
C TYR A 81 -9.19 -22.03 -13.21
N GLY A 82 -9.76 -23.16 -12.76
CA GLY A 82 -11.19 -23.34 -12.75
C GLY A 82 -11.84 -23.32 -14.15
N GLY A 83 -11.09 -23.74 -15.18
CA GLY A 83 -11.56 -23.74 -16.59
C GLY A 83 -11.35 -22.42 -17.35
N TYR A 84 -10.84 -21.37 -16.67
CA TYR A 84 -10.56 -20.06 -17.31
C TYR A 84 -9.06 -19.86 -17.50
N THR A 85 -8.67 -19.26 -18.63
CA THR A 85 -7.25 -18.94 -18.88
C THR A 85 -6.78 -17.81 -17.98
N PHE A 86 -5.51 -17.80 -17.64
CA PHE A 86 -4.90 -16.70 -16.88
C PHE A 86 -5.00 -15.37 -17.63
N ALA A 87 -4.88 -15.40 -18.95
CA ALA A 87 -5.09 -14.21 -19.80
C ALA A 87 -6.47 -13.57 -19.61
N ALA A 88 -7.50 -14.35 -19.28
CA ALA A 88 -8.87 -13.87 -19.09
C ALA A 88 -9.13 -13.36 -17.67
N THR A 89 -8.55 -14.01 -16.65
CA THR A 89 -8.94 -13.78 -15.23
C THR A 89 -7.79 -13.33 -14.33
N GLY A 90 -6.57 -13.27 -14.85
CA GLY A 90 -5.34 -13.07 -14.07
C GLY A 90 -5.01 -11.62 -13.69
N CYS A 91 -5.93 -10.64 -13.87
CA CYS A 91 -5.64 -9.24 -13.57
C CYS A 91 -5.22 -9.03 -12.10
N VAL A 92 -6.00 -9.53 -11.15
CA VAL A 92 -5.68 -9.41 -9.72
C VAL A 92 -4.41 -10.14 -9.33
N PRO A 93 -4.19 -11.43 -9.63
CA PRO A 93 -2.92 -12.07 -9.34
C PRO A 93 -1.71 -11.33 -9.93
N THR A 94 -1.88 -10.70 -11.10
CA THR A 94 -0.81 -9.94 -11.76
C THR A 94 -0.50 -8.64 -11.01
N THR A 95 -1.52 -7.85 -10.67
CA THR A 95 -1.34 -6.58 -9.95
C THR A 95 -0.83 -6.79 -8.52
N VAL A 96 -1.34 -7.81 -7.84
CA VAL A 96 -0.88 -8.19 -6.49
C VAL A 96 0.59 -8.65 -6.52
N ALA A 97 0.98 -9.44 -7.53
CA ALA A 97 2.38 -9.84 -7.70
C ALA A 97 3.32 -8.65 -7.91
N MET A 98 2.91 -7.65 -8.72
CA MET A 98 3.66 -6.41 -8.89
C MET A 98 3.78 -5.62 -7.59
N ALA A 99 2.68 -5.48 -6.82
CA ALA A 99 2.66 -4.77 -5.55
C ALA A 99 3.53 -5.46 -4.49
N ILE A 100 3.43 -6.79 -4.35
CA ILE A 100 4.26 -7.56 -3.44
C ILE A 100 5.74 -7.38 -3.81
N SER A 101 6.09 -7.56 -5.09
CA SER A 101 7.48 -7.45 -5.54
C SER A 101 8.05 -6.06 -5.30
N GLY A 102 7.29 -5.01 -5.61
CA GLY A 102 7.69 -3.62 -5.40
C GLY A 102 7.76 -3.21 -3.92
N THR A 103 7.03 -3.88 -3.04
CA THR A 103 7.05 -3.59 -1.60
C THR A 103 8.13 -4.37 -0.86
N THR A 104 8.34 -5.63 -1.23
CA THR A 104 9.26 -6.53 -0.53
C THR A 104 10.67 -6.57 -1.14
N GLY A 105 10.83 -6.16 -2.39
CA GLY A 105 12.05 -6.34 -3.18
C GLY A 105 12.26 -7.77 -3.68
N GLN A 106 11.39 -8.70 -3.35
CA GLN A 106 11.43 -10.10 -3.82
C GLN A 106 10.58 -10.24 -5.06
N THR A 107 11.10 -10.88 -6.09
CA THR A 107 10.31 -11.16 -7.29
C THR A 107 9.29 -12.27 -7.04
N VAL A 108 8.02 -11.90 -6.96
CA VAL A 108 6.89 -12.84 -6.87
C VAL A 108 6.15 -12.83 -8.20
N LEU A 109 6.06 -14.01 -8.86
CA LEU A 109 5.44 -14.11 -10.18
C LEU A 109 3.91 -14.10 -10.09
N PRO A 110 3.21 -13.61 -11.12
CA PRO A 110 1.74 -13.66 -11.20
C PRO A 110 1.15 -15.05 -10.98
N THR A 111 1.80 -16.06 -11.52
CA THR A 111 1.37 -17.47 -11.34
C THR A 111 1.54 -17.96 -9.92
N THR A 112 2.55 -17.50 -9.19
CA THR A 112 2.73 -17.86 -7.77
C THR A 112 1.58 -17.34 -6.93
N VAL A 113 1.14 -16.09 -7.18
CA VAL A 113 -0.04 -15.53 -6.51
C VAL A 113 -1.32 -16.25 -6.91
N ALA A 114 -1.47 -16.58 -8.20
CA ALA A 114 -2.63 -17.32 -8.69
C ALA A 114 -2.71 -18.72 -8.10
N ASP A 115 -1.59 -19.43 -8.04
CA ASP A 115 -1.50 -20.77 -7.45
C ASP A 115 -1.91 -20.75 -5.97
N TYR A 116 -1.41 -19.78 -5.19
CA TYR A 116 -1.84 -19.59 -3.81
C TYR A 116 -3.35 -19.33 -3.70
N LEU A 117 -3.86 -18.35 -4.44
CA LEU A 117 -5.28 -17.98 -4.41
C LEU A 117 -6.18 -19.13 -4.83
N TYR A 118 -5.78 -19.91 -5.83
CA TYR A 118 -6.58 -21.02 -6.34
C TYR A 118 -6.52 -22.25 -5.43
N HIS A 119 -5.33 -22.66 -4.97
CA HIS A 119 -5.17 -23.91 -4.22
C HIS A 119 -5.40 -23.74 -2.72
N SER A 120 -5.04 -22.59 -2.15
CA SER A 120 -5.11 -22.35 -0.70
C SER A 120 -6.31 -21.50 -0.25
N THR A 121 -7.05 -20.94 -1.21
CA THR A 121 -8.25 -20.14 -0.93
C THR A 121 -9.41 -20.52 -1.88
N ASN A 122 -10.57 -19.89 -1.69
CA ASN A 122 -11.70 -19.98 -2.61
C ASN A 122 -11.93 -18.69 -3.40
N GLU A 123 -10.91 -17.81 -3.46
CA GLU A 123 -11.09 -16.43 -3.90
C GLU A 123 -10.68 -16.19 -5.37
N PHE A 124 -10.18 -17.20 -6.08
CA PHE A 124 -9.83 -17.09 -7.49
C PHE A 124 -10.51 -18.18 -8.32
N ASN A 125 -11.39 -17.80 -9.25
CA ASN A 125 -12.13 -18.67 -10.20
C ASN A 125 -12.90 -19.85 -9.56
N LYS A 126 -13.29 -19.73 -8.29
CA LYS A 126 -14.07 -20.74 -7.58
C LYS A 126 -15.47 -20.24 -7.21
N ARG A 127 -15.56 -19.10 -6.53
CA ARG A 127 -16.85 -18.49 -6.14
C ARG A 127 -17.39 -17.56 -7.20
N SER A 128 -16.53 -16.95 -7.97
CA SER A 128 -16.86 -16.00 -9.03
C SER A 128 -15.80 -16.05 -10.12
N TYR A 129 -16.12 -15.51 -11.27
CA TYR A 129 -15.16 -15.26 -12.34
C TYR A 129 -14.13 -14.24 -11.87
N GLY A 130 -12.85 -14.57 -11.97
CA GLY A 130 -11.75 -13.74 -11.48
C GLY A 130 -11.49 -13.89 -9.98
N THR A 131 -10.97 -12.83 -9.37
CA THR A 131 -10.58 -12.78 -7.95
C THR A 131 -11.50 -11.83 -7.19
N THR A 132 -11.90 -12.23 -5.99
CA THR A 132 -12.66 -11.34 -5.08
C THR A 132 -11.75 -10.32 -4.39
N SER A 133 -12.31 -9.23 -3.86
CA SER A 133 -11.57 -8.26 -3.06
C SER A 133 -10.89 -8.89 -1.83
N ARG A 134 -11.53 -9.91 -1.24
CA ARG A 134 -10.94 -10.70 -0.14
C ARG A 134 -9.66 -11.42 -0.58
N GLY A 135 -9.61 -11.88 -1.84
CA GLY A 135 -8.41 -12.53 -2.38
C GLY A 135 -7.21 -11.61 -2.39
N ILE A 136 -7.38 -10.31 -2.66
CA ILE A 136 -6.32 -9.31 -2.58
C ILE A 136 -5.74 -9.27 -1.17
N VAL A 137 -6.62 -9.16 -0.16
CA VAL A 137 -6.23 -9.09 1.26
C VAL A 137 -5.48 -10.35 1.70
N LEU A 138 -6.04 -11.53 1.36
CA LEU A 138 -5.42 -12.80 1.73
C LEU A 138 -4.05 -13.00 1.07
N ALA A 139 -3.91 -12.62 -0.19
CA ALA A 139 -2.62 -12.70 -0.87
C ALA A 139 -1.61 -11.73 -0.22
N ALA A 140 -1.98 -10.46 0.01
CA ALA A 140 -1.09 -9.51 0.66
C ALA A 140 -0.61 -10.01 2.04
N GLN A 141 -1.53 -10.53 2.87
CA GLN A 141 -1.22 -11.09 4.19
C GLN A 141 -0.30 -12.31 4.11
N HIS A 142 -0.50 -13.18 3.11
CA HIS A 142 0.35 -14.37 2.92
C HIS A 142 1.83 -13.99 2.68
N TRP A 143 2.07 -12.86 2.01
CA TRP A 143 3.42 -12.32 1.82
C TRP A 143 3.83 -11.27 2.88
N GLY A 144 3.15 -11.26 4.05
CA GLY A 144 3.52 -10.43 5.20
C GLY A 144 3.18 -8.94 5.07
N LEU A 145 2.35 -8.56 4.09
CA LEU A 145 1.92 -7.18 3.89
C LEU A 145 0.65 -6.86 4.69
N LYS A 146 0.52 -5.62 5.10
CA LYS A 146 -0.71 -5.05 5.65
C LYS A 146 -1.51 -4.38 4.55
N THR A 147 -2.82 -4.40 4.68
CA THR A 147 -3.75 -3.79 3.72
C THR A 147 -4.73 -2.88 4.44
N ASP A 148 -5.01 -1.74 3.84
CA ASP A 148 -6.05 -0.81 4.26
C ASP A 148 -7.00 -0.51 3.11
N VAL A 149 -8.28 -0.28 3.44
CA VAL A 149 -9.28 0.14 2.46
C VAL A 149 -9.32 1.65 2.42
N LEU A 150 -9.09 2.23 1.24
CA LEU A 150 -9.06 3.67 1.05
C LEU A 150 -10.43 4.18 0.60
N GLY A 151 -11.04 5.08 1.38
CA GLY A 151 -12.39 5.59 1.14
C GLY A 151 -12.47 6.88 0.33
N SER A 152 -11.35 7.47 -0.10
CA SER A 152 -11.35 8.74 -0.81
C SER A 152 -10.16 8.90 -1.75
N THR A 153 -10.31 9.77 -2.75
CA THR A 153 -9.20 10.16 -3.64
C THR A 153 -8.04 10.83 -2.88
N ALA A 154 -8.34 11.56 -1.81
CA ALA A 154 -7.31 12.16 -0.97
C ALA A 154 -6.47 11.09 -0.28
N ALA A 155 -7.10 10.05 0.29
CA ALA A 155 -6.40 8.93 0.91
C ALA A 155 -5.56 8.14 -0.11
N VAL A 156 -6.05 7.97 -1.34
CA VAL A 156 -5.27 7.34 -2.44
C VAL A 156 -4.01 8.16 -2.75
N ARG A 157 -4.15 9.49 -2.90
CA ARG A 157 -3.00 10.37 -3.17
C ARG A 157 -1.98 10.32 -2.02
N GLU A 158 -2.46 10.35 -0.77
CA GLU A 158 -1.59 10.25 0.41
C GLU A 158 -0.82 8.92 0.42
N ALA A 159 -1.50 7.80 0.23
CA ALA A 159 -0.87 6.48 0.17
C ALA A 159 0.21 6.41 -0.92
N LEU A 160 -0.09 6.91 -2.13
CA LEU A 160 0.87 6.94 -3.23
C LEU A 160 2.05 7.87 -2.95
N ALA A 161 1.82 9.05 -2.33
CA ALA A 161 2.87 9.97 -1.93
C ALA A 161 3.81 9.37 -0.87
N MET A 162 3.26 8.53 0.02
CA MET A 162 4.03 7.75 1.00
C MET A 162 4.77 6.56 0.37
N GLY A 163 4.61 6.30 -0.93
CA GLY A 163 5.26 5.21 -1.65
C GLY A 163 4.56 3.86 -1.53
N HIS A 164 3.33 3.83 -1.02
CA HIS A 164 2.54 2.61 -1.01
C HIS A 164 2.00 2.26 -2.39
N HIS A 165 1.85 0.99 -2.66
CA HIS A 165 1.11 0.52 -3.83
C HIS A 165 -0.39 0.58 -3.52
N VAL A 166 -1.17 1.12 -4.45
CA VAL A 166 -2.63 1.14 -4.34
C VAL A 166 -3.19 0.27 -5.47
N LEU A 167 -4.02 -0.70 -5.10
CA LEU A 167 -4.75 -1.53 -6.04
C LEU A 167 -6.16 -0.94 -6.20
N GLY A 168 -6.65 -0.90 -7.42
CA GLY A 168 -7.96 -0.34 -7.70
C GLY A 168 -8.62 -1.02 -8.88
N ALA A 169 -9.89 -1.39 -8.69
CA ALA A 169 -10.74 -1.92 -9.73
C ALA A 169 -11.30 -0.78 -10.58
N VAL A 170 -11.20 -0.90 -11.88
CA VAL A 170 -11.76 0.04 -12.85
C VAL A 170 -12.76 -0.67 -13.76
N GLY A 171 -13.87 -0.02 -14.04
CA GLY A 171 -14.81 -0.43 -15.06
C GLY A 171 -14.41 0.08 -16.44
N THR A 172 -15.37 0.17 -17.35
CA THR A 172 -15.17 0.73 -18.68
C THR A 172 -14.57 2.14 -18.61
N SER A 173 -13.37 2.30 -19.13
CA SER A 173 -12.57 3.52 -19.03
C SER A 173 -11.46 3.51 -20.08
N VAL A 174 -10.58 4.50 -20.03
CA VAL A 174 -9.36 4.52 -20.87
C VAL A 174 -8.41 3.34 -20.56
N PHE A 175 -8.56 2.70 -19.41
CA PHE A 175 -7.76 1.52 -18.99
C PHE A 175 -8.43 0.19 -19.32
N ALA A 176 -9.75 0.18 -19.55
CA ALA A 176 -10.52 -1.01 -19.90
C ALA A 176 -11.68 -0.58 -20.82
N ASN A 177 -11.55 -0.82 -22.10
CA ASN A 177 -12.53 -0.40 -23.12
C ASN A 177 -13.65 -1.42 -23.37
N TYR A 178 -13.88 -2.33 -22.43
CA TYR A 178 -14.91 -3.37 -22.48
C TYR A 178 -15.62 -3.47 -21.14
N PRO A 179 -16.86 -3.98 -21.09
CA PRO A 179 -17.72 -3.93 -19.89
C PRO A 179 -17.35 -5.00 -18.86
N VAL A 180 -16.12 -4.98 -18.39
CA VAL A 180 -15.66 -5.83 -17.28
C VAL A 180 -14.85 -5.00 -16.29
N THR A 181 -14.82 -5.46 -15.05
CA THR A 181 -13.95 -4.89 -14.03
C THR A 181 -12.52 -5.36 -14.27
N HIS A 182 -11.59 -4.42 -14.31
CA HIS A 182 -10.17 -4.70 -14.46
C HIS A 182 -9.40 -4.14 -13.26
N GLU A 183 -8.43 -4.88 -12.76
CA GLU A 183 -7.62 -4.47 -11.62
C GLU A 183 -6.33 -3.83 -12.11
N LEU A 184 -6.00 -2.69 -11.50
CA LEU A 184 -4.78 -1.93 -11.76
C LEU A 184 -3.96 -1.77 -10.48
N VAL A 185 -2.65 -1.65 -10.62
CA VAL A 185 -1.75 -1.21 -9.55
C VAL A 185 -1.22 0.18 -9.85
N MET A 186 -1.42 1.08 -8.89
CA MET A 186 -0.85 2.42 -8.90
C MET A 186 0.37 2.44 -7.98
N LYS A 187 1.48 3.02 -8.44
CA LYS A 187 2.75 3.07 -7.70
C LYS A 187 3.25 4.48 -7.42
N GLY A 188 2.53 5.47 -7.86
CA GLY A 188 2.85 6.88 -7.71
C GLY A 188 1.99 7.76 -8.62
N TYR A 189 2.12 9.07 -8.47
CA TYR A 189 1.52 10.06 -9.37
C TYR A 189 2.49 11.23 -9.53
N ASN A 190 2.37 11.95 -10.63
CA ASN A 190 3.07 13.20 -10.93
C ASN A 190 2.17 14.38 -10.59
#